data_e9a1659a7e2fee8587cf8b969244c13d
#
_entry.id   e9a1659a7e2fee8587cf8b969244c13d
#
_cell.length_a   1.000
_cell.length_b   1.000
_cell.length_c   1.000
_cell.angle_alpha   90.00
_cell.angle_beta   90.00
_cell.angle_gamma   90.00
#
_symmetry.space_group_name_H-M   'P 1'
#
loop_
_entity.id
_entity.type
_entity.pdbx_description
1 polymer ?
#
loop_
_entity_poly.entity_id
_entity_poly.type
_entity_poly.pdbx_seq_one_letter_code
_entity_poly.pdbx_strand_id
1 'polypeptide(L)'
;MTRYRTDPELCDILVKNSTATWQWWRKHGVKFQTSEGRQAFKVDGKFKFWGGLCIETWGGGHGLIDTEHAICAKNGVDIRYETSGQSLLTDDDGRVVGVKARHKGRTYDLRCGAVVLACGGFESNAEMRCRYMGPGWELAKVRGTRFNTGGGINMALAIGAMPHGHWSSGHAVGWDFNAPPFGDLAVGDNFQKHCYPWGIMVNANGERFVDEGADFRNYTYAKYGGVVLQQPNMFAWQIFDQKIVPSLRDEYRIKQITKVTANTLEELVTKLEGVNAEACLRELKAYNAAVRKDIPYNPAIKDGKCTEGLKINKTNWANVLDEPPYEAYAVTCGVTFSFGGVKIDPANGQVQDQAGQNIAGLFAAGEMVGGLFY
;
A
#
# COMPACT_ATOMS: atom_id res chain seq x y z
N MET A 1 6.56 12.69 -4.53
CA MET A 1 6.11 11.58 -3.68
C MET A 1 6.85 11.55 -2.36
N THR A 2 8.15 11.32 -2.38
CA THR A 2 8.99 11.23 -1.17
C THR A 2 9.41 12.60 -0.61
N ARG A 3 8.99 13.70 -1.22
CA ARG A 3 9.41 15.08 -0.89
C ARG A 3 10.94 15.25 -0.84
N TYR A 4 11.66 14.49 -1.69
CA TYR A 4 13.13 14.46 -1.74
C TYR A 4 13.79 14.02 -0.43
N ARG A 5 13.10 13.20 0.39
CA ARG A 5 13.60 12.70 1.68
C ARG A 5 14.11 11.26 1.61
N THR A 6 13.91 10.57 0.49
CA THR A 6 14.48 9.26 0.23
C THR A 6 16.00 9.32 0.33
N ASP A 7 16.62 8.35 0.98
CA ASP A 7 18.07 8.16 0.97
C ASP A 7 18.53 8.00 -0.49
N PRO A 8 19.37 8.91 -1.01
CA PRO A 8 19.72 8.92 -2.43
C PRO A 8 20.56 7.71 -2.84
N GLU A 9 21.39 7.18 -1.94
CA GLU A 9 22.24 6.03 -2.21
C GLU A 9 21.41 4.74 -2.30
N LEU A 10 20.49 4.53 -1.35
CA LEU A 10 19.55 3.40 -1.41
C LEU A 10 18.66 3.47 -2.67
N CYS A 11 18.21 4.67 -3.02
CA CYS A 11 17.40 4.89 -4.23
C CYS A 11 18.19 4.54 -5.49
N ASP A 12 19.43 4.99 -5.58
CA ASP A 12 20.32 4.73 -6.71
C ASP A 12 20.61 3.22 -6.88
N ILE A 13 20.90 2.53 -5.78
CA ILE A 13 21.08 1.08 -5.76
C ILE A 13 19.83 0.34 -6.26
N LEU A 14 18.64 0.71 -5.74
CA LEU A 14 17.38 0.10 -6.16
C LEU A 14 17.15 0.28 -7.66
N VAL A 15 17.29 1.49 -8.17
CA VAL A 15 17.01 1.83 -9.58
C VAL A 15 18.01 1.14 -10.51
N LYS A 16 19.31 1.21 -10.21
CA LYS A 16 20.36 0.63 -11.06
C LYS A 16 20.33 -0.89 -11.09
N ASN A 17 19.98 -1.54 -9.98
CA ASN A 17 20.03 -3.01 -9.88
C ASN A 17 18.68 -3.70 -10.16
N SER A 18 17.57 -2.97 -10.26
CA SER A 18 16.24 -3.56 -10.43
C SER A 18 16.12 -4.50 -11.64
N THR A 19 16.67 -4.11 -12.80
CA THR A 19 16.65 -4.93 -14.01
C THR A 19 17.49 -6.19 -13.87
N ALA A 20 18.70 -6.07 -13.30
CA ALA A 20 19.59 -7.21 -13.06
C ALA A 20 18.97 -8.20 -12.06
N THR A 21 18.35 -7.69 -10.99
CA THR A 21 17.63 -8.49 -9.99
C THR A 21 16.45 -9.24 -10.62
N TRP A 22 15.66 -8.56 -11.45
CA TRP A 22 14.56 -9.20 -12.19
C TRP A 22 15.07 -10.32 -13.12
N GLN A 23 16.16 -10.10 -13.85
CA GLN A 23 16.78 -11.12 -14.71
C GLN A 23 17.29 -12.30 -13.88
N TRP A 24 17.88 -12.03 -12.71
CA TRP A 24 18.33 -13.06 -11.78
C TRP A 24 17.16 -13.93 -11.30
N TRP A 25 16.03 -13.34 -10.90
CA TRP A 25 14.81 -14.07 -10.51
C TRP A 25 14.30 -14.96 -11.65
N ARG A 26 14.25 -14.42 -12.88
CA ARG A 26 13.84 -15.22 -14.06
C ARG A 26 14.77 -16.43 -14.28
N LYS A 27 16.06 -16.23 -14.15
CA LYS A 27 17.06 -17.31 -14.29
C LYS A 27 16.86 -18.40 -13.22
N HIS A 28 16.34 -18.07 -12.06
CA HIS A 28 16.04 -19.03 -10.99
C HIS A 28 14.63 -19.63 -11.07
N GLY A 29 13.84 -19.28 -12.08
CA GLY A 29 12.55 -19.93 -12.39
C GLY A 29 11.31 -19.10 -12.01
N VAL A 30 11.48 -17.88 -11.47
CA VAL A 30 10.33 -16.99 -11.23
C VAL A 30 9.73 -16.53 -12.57
N LYS A 31 8.43 -16.74 -12.76
CA LYS A 31 7.71 -16.34 -13.96
C LYS A 31 7.09 -14.96 -13.78
N PHE A 32 7.08 -14.19 -14.87
CA PHE A 32 6.53 -12.83 -14.90
C PHE A 32 5.54 -12.66 -16.04
N GLN A 33 4.61 -11.75 -15.89
CA GLN A 33 3.66 -11.30 -16.90
C GLN A 33 3.53 -9.79 -16.87
N THR A 34 2.93 -9.21 -17.91
CA THR A 34 2.52 -7.80 -17.91
C THR A 34 1.32 -7.58 -16.99
N SER A 35 1.33 -6.50 -16.24
CA SER A 35 0.28 -6.17 -15.26
C SER A 35 -0.89 -5.42 -15.92
N GLU A 36 -1.54 -6.03 -16.91
CA GLU A 36 -2.59 -5.37 -17.71
C GLU A 36 -3.84 -5.08 -16.88
N GLY A 37 -4.29 -6.02 -16.06
CA GLY A 37 -5.50 -5.87 -15.24
C GLY A 37 -5.39 -4.80 -14.15
N ARG A 38 -4.18 -4.42 -13.75
CA ARG A 38 -3.94 -3.51 -12.61
C ARG A 38 -3.28 -2.19 -12.99
N GLN A 39 -2.47 -2.17 -14.05
CA GLN A 39 -1.64 -1.01 -14.41
C GLN A 39 -1.92 -0.49 -15.81
N ALA A 40 -2.82 -1.12 -16.56
CA ALA A 40 -3.21 -0.69 -17.87
C ALA A 40 -4.71 -0.35 -17.93
N PHE A 41 -5.08 0.35 -18.99
CA PHE A 41 -6.47 0.63 -19.36
C PHE A 41 -6.57 0.58 -20.90
N LYS A 42 -7.75 0.29 -21.42
CA LYS A 42 -7.97 0.24 -22.86
C LYS A 42 -8.36 1.62 -23.39
N VAL A 43 -7.66 2.06 -24.44
CA VAL A 43 -8.03 3.22 -25.26
C VAL A 43 -7.99 2.78 -26.70
N ASP A 44 -9.07 2.96 -27.43
CA ASP A 44 -9.21 2.55 -28.84
C ASP A 44 -8.81 1.08 -29.08
N GLY A 45 -9.20 0.20 -28.17
CA GLY A 45 -8.91 -1.24 -28.22
C GLY A 45 -7.47 -1.64 -27.88
N LYS A 46 -6.58 -0.69 -27.57
CA LYS A 46 -5.18 -0.94 -27.22
C LYS A 46 -4.93 -0.71 -25.72
N PHE A 47 -4.10 -1.57 -25.11
CA PHE A 47 -3.65 -1.35 -23.73
C PHE A 47 -2.64 -0.21 -23.67
N LYS A 48 -2.87 0.68 -22.71
CA LYS A 48 -1.99 1.78 -22.31
C LYS A 48 -1.62 1.61 -20.86
N PHE A 49 -0.33 1.72 -20.53
CA PHE A 49 0.19 1.62 -19.16
C PHE A 49 0.51 3.02 -18.63
N TRP A 50 0.16 3.28 -17.39
CA TRP A 50 0.51 4.52 -16.72
C TRP A 50 1.99 4.51 -16.32
N GLY A 51 2.76 5.43 -16.86
CA GLY A 51 4.18 5.59 -16.54
C GLY A 51 5.11 4.52 -17.14
N GLY A 52 4.65 3.74 -18.12
CA GLY A 52 5.41 2.70 -18.81
C GLY A 52 4.93 1.29 -18.51
N LEU A 53 5.55 0.31 -19.15
CA LEU A 53 5.20 -1.11 -19.00
C LEU A 53 5.51 -1.59 -17.58
N CYS A 54 4.47 -2.04 -16.88
CA CYS A 54 4.60 -2.67 -15.57
C CYS A 54 4.52 -4.19 -15.71
N ILE A 55 5.38 -4.90 -14.99
CA ILE A 55 5.38 -6.35 -14.89
C ILE A 55 5.05 -6.77 -13.45
N GLU A 56 4.47 -7.95 -13.32
CA GLU A 56 4.20 -8.60 -12.04
C GLU A 56 4.57 -10.08 -12.11
N THR A 57 4.74 -10.72 -10.96
CA THR A 57 4.97 -12.17 -10.92
C THR A 57 3.70 -12.90 -11.35
N TRP A 58 3.87 -13.98 -12.11
CA TRP A 58 2.78 -14.88 -12.48
C TRP A 58 2.15 -15.48 -11.21
N GLY A 59 0.84 -15.37 -11.06
CA GLY A 59 0.12 -15.79 -9.85
C GLY A 59 0.26 -14.81 -8.67
N GLY A 60 0.80 -13.59 -8.91
CA GLY A 60 0.97 -12.57 -7.88
C GLY A 60 1.90 -13.02 -6.75
N GLY A 61 1.60 -12.61 -5.51
CA GLY A 61 2.39 -12.97 -4.33
C GLY A 61 2.41 -14.49 -4.07
N HIS A 62 1.33 -15.19 -4.31
CA HIS A 62 1.27 -16.67 -4.18
C HIS A 62 2.26 -17.34 -5.12
N GLY A 63 2.23 -17.00 -6.42
CA GLY A 63 3.12 -17.59 -7.40
C GLY A 63 4.59 -17.28 -7.13
N LEU A 64 4.90 -16.10 -6.58
CA LEU A 64 6.25 -15.76 -6.14
C LEU A 64 6.70 -16.67 -4.99
N ILE A 65 5.93 -16.74 -3.91
CA ILE A 65 6.27 -17.53 -2.71
C ILE A 65 6.37 -19.03 -3.01
N ASP A 66 5.45 -19.58 -3.81
CA ASP A 66 5.52 -21.00 -4.20
C ASP A 66 6.80 -21.31 -4.97
N THR A 67 7.20 -20.40 -5.86
CA THR A 67 8.45 -20.55 -6.63
C THR A 67 9.67 -20.43 -5.73
N GLU A 68 9.70 -19.46 -4.82
CA GLU A 68 10.81 -19.28 -3.87
C GLU A 68 10.94 -20.46 -2.91
N HIS A 69 9.83 -21.02 -2.40
CA HIS A 69 9.86 -22.24 -1.61
C HIS A 69 10.46 -23.42 -2.38
N ALA A 70 10.08 -23.58 -3.64
CA ALA A 70 10.66 -24.63 -4.48
C ALA A 70 12.18 -24.44 -4.69
N ILE A 71 12.63 -23.20 -4.89
CA ILE A 71 14.05 -22.85 -4.99
C ILE A 71 14.77 -23.16 -3.69
N CYS A 72 14.22 -22.76 -2.55
CA CYS A 72 14.78 -23.05 -1.22
C CYS A 72 14.92 -24.55 -0.98
N ALA A 73 13.88 -25.32 -1.25
CA ALA A 73 13.90 -26.77 -1.10
C ALA A 73 14.96 -27.42 -1.99
N LYS A 74 15.09 -27.00 -3.25
CA LYS A 74 16.09 -27.50 -4.19
C LYS A 74 17.53 -27.22 -3.73
N ASN A 75 17.74 -26.11 -3.01
CA ASN A 75 19.06 -25.70 -2.53
C ASN A 75 19.33 -26.11 -1.08
N GLY A 76 18.49 -26.95 -0.47
CA GLY A 76 18.70 -27.47 0.89
C GLY A 76 18.52 -26.43 2.01
N VAL A 77 17.75 -25.37 1.76
CA VAL A 77 17.43 -24.36 2.77
C VAL A 77 16.41 -24.96 3.76
N ASP A 78 16.74 -24.91 5.06
CA ASP A 78 15.85 -25.35 6.14
C ASP A 78 14.81 -24.27 6.47
N ILE A 79 13.57 -24.43 6.02
CA ILE A 79 12.47 -23.52 6.32
C ILE A 79 11.69 -24.03 7.54
N ARG A 80 11.72 -23.26 8.63
CA ARG A 80 11.07 -23.61 9.90
C ARG A 80 9.80 -22.83 10.11
N TYR A 81 8.67 -23.48 9.89
CA TYR A 81 7.34 -22.92 10.18
C TYR A 81 7.03 -22.93 11.68
N GLU A 82 6.05 -22.13 12.10
CA GLU A 82 5.62 -21.97 13.50
C GLU A 82 6.79 -21.64 14.44
N THR A 83 7.83 -20.97 13.89
CA THR A 83 9.06 -20.66 14.60
C THR A 83 9.29 -19.15 14.58
N SER A 84 9.20 -18.53 15.75
CA SER A 84 9.32 -17.07 15.92
C SER A 84 10.68 -16.70 16.48
N GLY A 85 11.40 -15.77 15.82
CA GLY A 85 12.57 -15.11 16.40
C GLY A 85 12.17 -14.23 17.57
N GLN A 86 12.86 -14.34 18.69
CA GLN A 86 12.54 -13.62 19.93
C GLN A 86 13.59 -12.55 20.25
N SER A 87 14.86 -12.84 20.07
CA SER A 87 15.98 -11.92 20.27
C SER A 87 17.19 -12.35 19.47
N LEU A 88 18.09 -11.42 19.23
CA LEU A 88 19.41 -11.71 18.69
C LEU A 88 20.34 -12.21 19.78
N LEU A 89 21.25 -13.10 19.45
CA LEU A 89 22.32 -13.57 20.32
C LEU A 89 23.61 -12.87 19.93
N THR A 90 24.28 -12.27 20.89
CA THR A 90 25.58 -11.62 20.69
C THR A 90 26.67 -12.33 21.49
N ASP A 91 27.91 -12.25 21.02
CA ASP A 91 29.08 -12.61 21.80
C ASP A 91 29.59 -11.43 22.65
N ASP A 92 30.72 -11.63 23.35
CA ASP A 92 31.30 -10.63 24.24
C ASP A 92 31.79 -9.37 23.49
N ASP A 93 32.11 -9.49 22.21
CA ASP A 93 32.51 -8.37 21.33
C ASP A 93 31.32 -7.66 20.67
N GLY A 94 30.08 -8.07 20.99
CA GLY A 94 28.85 -7.49 20.44
C GLY A 94 28.49 -7.97 19.03
N ARG A 95 29.22 -8.94 18.47
CA ARG A 95 28.91 -9.57 17.19
C ARG A 95 27.64 -10.41 17.31
N VAL A 96 26.75 -10.32 16.34
CA VAL A 96 25.57 -11.20 16.25
C VAL A 96 26.03 -12.60 15.79
N VAL A 97 25.72 -13.61 16.64
CA VAL A 97 26.12 -15.01 16.48
C VAL A 97 24.92 -15.97 16.43
N GLY A 98 23.70 -15.45 16.36
CA GLY A 98 22.51 -16.29 16.28
C GLY A 98 21.22 -15.59 16.64
N VAL A 99 20.16 -16.38 16.71
CA VAL A 99 18.81 -15.98 17.07
C VAL A 99 18.27 -16.91 18.15
N LYS A 100 17.71 -16.33 19.21
CA LYS A 100 16.83 -17.06 20.13
C LYS A 100 15.48 -17.24 19.48
N ALA A 101 15.08 -18.47 19.20
CA ALA A 101 13.83 -18.81 18.54
C ALA A 101 12.87 -19.53 19.48
N ARG A 102 11.56 -19.39 19.21
CA ARG A 102 10.49 -20.08 19.92
C ARG A 102 9.65 -20.91 18.94
N HIS A 103 9.54 -22.21 19.21
CA HIS A 103 8.70 -23.12 18.47
C HIS A 103 7.80 -23.89 19.44
N LYS A 104 6.46 -23.88 19.22
CA LYS A 104 5.47 -24.58 20.05
C LYS A 104 5.69 -24.39 21.58
N GLY A 105 5.95 -23.14 21.96
CA GLY A 105 6.15 -22.78 23.37
C GLY A 105 7.56 -23.01 23.92
N ARG A 106 8.43 -23.75 23.23
CA ARG A 106 9.82 -24.01 23.64
C ARG A 106 10.76 -23.02 22.99
N THR A 107 11.65 -22.46 23.78
CA THR A 107 12.71 -21.54 23.33
C THR A 107 14.02 -22.29 23.19
N TYR A 108 14.78 -21.96 22.13
CA TYR A 108 16.10 -22.54 21.86
C TYR A 108 16.96 -21.55 21.07
N ASP A 109 18.25 -21.75 21.12
CA ASP A 109 19.21 -20.92 20.40
C ASP A 109 19.57 -21.53 19.05
N LEU A 110 19.50 -20.69 18.01
CA LEU A 110 20.01 -21.01 16.67
C LEU A 110 21.30 -20.23 16.46
N ARG A 111 22.44 -20.91 16.51
CA ARG A 111 23.75 -20.34 16.27
C ARG A 111 24.06 -20.29 14.77
N CYS A 112 24.65 -19.18 14.29
CA CYS A 112 25.00 -18.99 12.89
C CYS A 112 26.13 -17.95 12.73
N GLY A 113 26.73 -17.90 11.56
CA GLY A 113 27.80 -16.94 11.25
C GLY A 113 27.26 -15.51 11.02
N ALA A 114 26.01 -15.39 10.57
CA ALA A 114 25.35 -14.11 10.36
C ALA A 114 23.82 -14.27 10.40
N VAL A 115 23.12 -13.17 10.68
CA VAL A 115 21.65 -13.07 10.64
C VAL A 115 21.25 -12.01 9.63
N VAL A 116 20.31 -12.35 8.75
CA VAL A 116 19.63 -11.39 7.86
C VAL A 116 18.20 -11.21 8.37
N LEU A 117 17.87 -10.01 8.81
CA LEU A 117 16.50 -9.65 9.19
C LEU A 117 15.73 -9.22 7.93
N ALA A 118 14.71 -9.99 7.55
CA ALA A 118 13.81 -9.71 6.43
C ALA A 118 12.35 -9.92 6.86
N CYS A 119 12.02 -9.48 8.10
CA CYS A 119 10.78 -9.79 8.82
C CYS A 119 9.65 -8.80 8.53
N GLY A 120 9.82 -7.90 7.58
CA GLY A 120 8.84 -6.83 7.30
C GLY A 120 8.84 -5.72 8.35
N GLY A 121 7.80 -4.88 8.29
CA GLY A 121 7.61 -3.75 9.16
C GLY A 121 6.76 -4.03 10.40
N PHE A 122 5.99 -3.00 10.81
CA PHE A 122 5.14 -3.07 11.99
C PHE A 122 3.66 -2.74 11.70
N GLU A 123 3.25 -2.77 10.45
CA GLU A 123 1.89 -2.40 10.01
C GLU A 123 0.80 -3.26 10.65
N SER A 124 1.10 -4.47 11.13
CA SER A 124 0.14 -5.34 11.82
C SER A 124 0.15 -5.17 13.35
N ASN A 125 1.00 -4.28 13.88
CA ASN A 125 1.05 -3.97 15.30
C ASN A 125 0.30 -2.66 15.58
N ALA A 126 -0.93 -2.75 16.08
CA ALA A 126 -1.79 -1.60 16.36
C ALA A 126 -1.14 -0.62 17.36
N GLU A 127 -0.44 -1.12 18.39
CA GLU A 127 0.26 -0.30 19.37
C GLU A 127 1.40 0.50 18.74
N MET A 128 2.24 -0.14 17.90
CA MET A 128 3.33 0.55 17.21
C MET A 128 2.79 1.56 16.19
N ARG A 129 1.69 1.26 15.49
CA ARG A 129 1.03 2.24 14.60
C ARG A 129 0.55 3.47 15.38
N CYS A 130 -0.14 3.28 16.50
CA CYS A 130 -0.57 4.38 17.35
C CYS A 130 0.62 5.19 17.88
N ARG A 131 1.64 4.51 18.40
CA ARG A 131 2.85 5.13 18.97
C ARG A 131 3.62 5.97 17.97
N TYR A 132 3.84 5.47 16.77
CA TYR A 132 4.73 6.10 15.78
C TYR A 132 3.99 6.94 14.75
N MET A 133 2.83 6.48 14.27
CA MET A 133 2.06 7.17 13.22
C MET A 133 1.02 8.13 13.79
N GLY A 134 0.64 7.96 15.05
CA GLY A 134 -0.31 8.81 15.78
C GLY A 134 -1.67 8.16 16.02
N PRO A 135 -2.54 8.85 16.78
CA PRO A 135 -3.88 8.36 17.13
C PRO A 135 -4.73 8.09 15.90
N GLY A 136 -5.52 7.03 15.96
CA GLY A 136 -6.40 6.57 14.87
C GLY A 136 -5.76 5.54 13.94
N TRP A 137 -4.43 5.49 13.86
CA TRP A 137 -3.76 4.48 13.02
C TRP A 137 -3.91 3.06 13.54
N GLU A 138 -4.16 2.86 14.84
CA GLU A 138 -4.48 1.55 15.41
C GLU A 138 -5.76 0.94 14.85
N LEU A 139 -6.67 1.78 14.33
CA LEU A 139 -7.96 1.39 13.76
C LEU A 139 -7.89 1.07 12.26
N ALA A 140 -6.80 1.40 11.58
CA ALA A 140 -6.60 1.06 10.18
C ALA A 140 -6.58 -0.46 9.98
N LYS A 141 -7.20 -0.93 8.89
CA LYS A 141 -7.11 -2.33 8.46
C LYS A 141 -5.73 -2.60 7.87
N VAL A 142 -5.29 -3.85 7.91
CA VAL A 142 -4.02 -4.28 7.33
C VAL A 142 -4.30 -4.98 6.00
N ARG A 143 -3.68 -4.46 4.94
CA ARG A 143 -3.81 -5.00 3.58
C ARG A 143 -3.10 -6.35 3.39
N GLY A 144 -2.26 -6.76 4.32
CA GLY A 144 -1.43 -7.96 4.25
C GLY A 144 -1.59 -8.88 5.45
N THR A 145 -0.50 -9.55 5.76
CA THR A 145 -0.42 -10.53 6.84
C THR A 145 -0.57 -9.89 8.21
N ARG A 146 -1.09 -10.67 9.17
CA ARG A 146 -1.12 -10.31 10.60
C ARG A 146 0.22 -10.42 11.31
N PHE A 147 1.27 -10.90 10.65
CA PHE A 147 2.53 -11.26 11.30
C PHE A 147 3.62 -10.19 11.22
N ASN A 148 3.45 -9.12 10.43
CA ASN A 148 4.38 -8.00 10.39
C ASN A 148 4.16 -7.08 11.61
N THR A 149 4.65 -7.52 12.75
CA THR A 149 4.40 -6.89 14.06
C THR A 149 5.58 -6.09 14.61
N GLY A 150 6.62 -5.87 13.78
CA GLY A 150 7.83 -5.14 14.19
C GLY A 150 8.83 -5.97 14.99
N GLY A 151 8.64 -7.30 15.05
CA GLY A 151 9.50 -8.17 15.86
C GLY A 151 10.97 -8.07 15.49
N GLY A 152 11.31 -8.14 14.19
CA GLY A 152 12.69 -8.01 13.72
C GLY A 152 13.29 -6.62 14.00
N ILE A 153 12.50 -5.57 13.82
CA ILE A 153 12.93 -4.20 14.15
C ILE A 153 13.26 -4.10 15.65
N ASN A 154 12.36 -4.58 16.52
CA ASN A 154 12.57 -4.55 17.95
C ASN A 154 13.80 -5.37 18.38
N MET A 155 14.05 -6.54 17.75
CA MET A 155 15.26 -7.34 18.02
C MET A 155 16.54 -6.57 17.68
N ALA A 156 16.57 -5.85 16.56
CA ALA A 156 17.71 -5.04 16.16
C ALA A 156 17.91 -3.84 17.09
N LEU A 157 16.83 -3.10 17.40
CA LEU A 157 16.89 -1.94 18.31
C LEU A 157 17.34 -2.34 19.71
N ALA A 158 16.98 -3.53 20.21
CA ALA A 158 17.36 -4.03 21.52
C ALA A 158 18.87 -4.23 21.70
N ILE A 159 19.63 -4.40 20.59
CA ILE A 159 21.09 -4.51 20.60
C ILE A 159 21.81 -3.24 20.10
N GLY A 160 21.08 -2.11 20.03
CA GLY A 160 21.64 -0.80 19.71
C GLY A 160 21.61 -0.40 18.23
N ALA A 161 20.87 -1.10 17.39
CA ALA A 161 20.70 -0.68 15.99
C ALA A 161 20.07 0.72 15.88
N MET A 162 20.49 1.49 14.88
CA MET A 162 19.98 2.83 14.63
C MET A 162 18.59 2.78 14.00
N PRO A 163 17.54 3.36 14.61
CA PRO A 163 16.26 3.58 13.97
C PRO A 163 16.42 4.58 12.82
N HIS A 164 15.82 4.31 11.66
CA HIS A 164 15.94 5.15 10.48
C HIS A 164 14.65 5.19 9.67
N GLY A 165 14.51 6.22 8.82
CA GLY A 165 13.38 6.39 7.93
C GLY A 165 12.21 7.18 8.53
N HIS A 166 11.04 7.04 7.94
CA HIS A 166 9.85 7.82 8.26
C HIS A 166 8.89 7.04 9.17
N TRP A 167 9.15 7.07 10.45
CA TRP A 167 8.38 6.30 11.45
C TRP A 167 6.93 6.74 11.61
N SER A 168 6.61 7.98 11.28
CA SER A 168 5.26 8.55 11.42
C SER A 168 4.37 8.37 10.21
N SER A 169 4.75 7.53 9.25
CA SER A 169 3.95 7.29 8.05
C SER A 169 4.13 5.86 7.52
N GLY A 170 3.27 5.51 6.59
CA GLY A 170 3.28 4.23 5.90
C GLY A 170 2.54 4.31 4.58
N HIS A 171 2.67 3.26 3.78
CA HIS A 171 1.90 3.08 2.57
C HIS A 171 0.48 2.66 2.94
N ALA A 172 -0.49 3.54 2.73
CA ALA A 172 -1.88 3.31 3.09
C ALA A 172 -2.82 3.66 1.93
N VAL A 173 -3.72 2.74 1.60
CA VAL A 173 -4.59 2.80 0.43
C VAL A 173 -6.06 2.88 0.82
N GLY A 174 -6.91 3.35 -0.11
CA GLY A 174 -8.34 3.14 -0.01
C GLY A 174 -8.65 1.64 -0.05
N TRP A 175 -9.25 1.13 1.01
CA TRP A 175 -9.54 -0.28 1.24
C TRP A 175 -11.02 -0.47 1.46
N ASP A 176 -11.60 -1.57 0.98
CA ASP A 176 -13.05 -1.81 1.14
C ASP A 176 -13.47 -1.73 2.61
N PHE A 177 -14.56 -1.00 2.87
CA PHE A 177 -15.00 -0.71 4.23
C PHE A 177 -15.31 -1.97 5.05
N ASN A 178 -15.89 -3.01 4.42
CA ASN A 178 -16.22 -4.28 5.09
C ASN A 178 -15.14 -5.37 4.93
N ALA A 179 -13.97 -5.04 4.36
CA ALA A 179 -12.85 -5.98 4.34
C ALA A 179 -12.49 -6.46 5.76
N PRO A 180 -11.97 -7.68 5.93
CA PRO A 180 -11.51 -8.15 7.22
C PRO A 180 -10.36 -7.30 7.79
N PRO A 181 -10.05 -7.42 9.10
CA PRO A 181 -8.97 -6.64 9.74
C PRO A 181 -7.59 -6.87 9.13
N PHE A 182 -7.35 -8.05 8.58
CA PHE A 182 -6.12 -8.44 7.89
C PHE A 182 -6.44 -8.99 6.51
N GLY A 183 -5.42 -9.14 5.66
CA GLY A 183 -5.57 -9.71 4.33
C GLY A 183 -6.24 -11.08 4.34
N ASP A 184 -7.05 -11.34 3.32
CA ASP A 184 -7.71 -12.61 3.06
C ASP A 184 -7.08 -13.25 1.83
N LEU A 185 -6.45 -14.41 1.98
CA LEU A 185 -5.76 -15.10 0.90
C LEU A 185 -6.71 -15.53 -0.24
N ALA A 186 -7.99 -15.76 0.05
CA ALA A 186 -8.99 -16.14 -0.96
C ALA A 186 -9.37 -14.96 -1.87
N VAL A 187 -9.33 -13.73 -1.36
CA VAL A 187 -9.62 -12.49 -2.11
C VAL A 187 -8.34 -11.83 -2.61
N GLY A 188 -7.25 -12.06 -1.91
CA GLY A 188 -5.96 -11.44 -2.20
C GLY A 188 -6.02 -9.91 -2.03
N ASP A 189 -5.47 -9.19 -3.00
CA ASP A 189 -5.35 -7.75 -2.97
C ASP A 189 -6.61 -6.99 -3.47
N ASN A 190 -7.71 -7.69 -3.77
CA ASN A 190 -8.86 -7.10 -4.46
C ASN A 190 -9.81 -6.28 -3.57
N PHE A 191 -9.51 -6.14 -2.28
CA PHE A 191 -10.21 -5.15 -1.44
C PHE A 191 -9.76 -3.69 -1.70
N GLN A 192 -8.66 -3.46 -2.42
CA GLN A 192 -8.19 -2.12 -2.79
C GLN A 192 -9.22 -1.39 -3.69
N LYS A 193 -9.30 -0.06 -3.56
CA LYS A 193 -10.21 0.79 -4.34
C LYS A 193 -9.46 1.98 -4.91
N HIS A 194 -8.87 1.79 -6.10
CA HIS A 194 -7.91 2.72 -6.69
C HIS A 194 -8.43 3.51 -7.90
N CYS A 195 -9.71 3.38 -8.27
CA CYS A 195 -10.27 4.13 -9.40
C CYS A 195 -10.79 5.53 -9.03
N TYR A 196 -10.58 5.99 -7.80
CA TYR A 196 -11.00 7.31 -7.33
C TYR A 196 -10.65 8.49 -8.27
N PRO A 197 -9.55 8.47 -9.08
CA PRO A 197 -9.28 9.58 -9.99
C PRO A 197 -10.39 9.82 -11.01
N TRP A 198 -11.15 8.80 -11.33
CA TRP A 198 -12.24 8.89 -12.32
C TRP A 198 -13.62 9.18 -11.72
N GLY A 199 -13.73 9.17 -10.40
CA GLY A 199 -14.91 9.52 -9.64
C GLY A 199 -14.66 10.67 -8.69
N ILE A 200 -15.46 10.73 -7.65
CA ILE A 200 -15.27 11.65 -6.52
C ILE A 200 -15.34 10.90 -5.20
N MET A 201 -14.78 11.49 -4.14
CA MET A 201 -14.83 10.94 -2.80
C MET A 201 -15.53 11.90 -1.84
N VAL A 202 -16.51 11.38 -1.09
CA VAL A 202 -17.23 12.15 -0.05
C VAL A 202 -17.07 11.49 1.31
N ASN A 203 -16.91 12.29 2.35
CA ASN A 203 -16.79 11.86 3.74
C ASN A 203 -18.17 11.77 4.45
N ALA A 204 -18.18 11.45 5.73
CA ALA A 204 -19.40 11.35 6.54
C ALA A 204 -20.22 12.67 6.61
N ASN A 205 -19.58 13.82 6.47
CA ASN A 205 -20.24 15.11 6.42
C ASN A 205 -20.92 15.37 5.06
N GLY A 206 -20.73 14.51 4.07
CA GLY A 206 -21.21 14.69 2.71
C GLY A 206 -20.35 15.63 1.87
N GLU A 207 -19.11 15.89 2.28
CA GLU A 207 -18.20 16.84 1.64
C GLU A 207 -17.05 16.09 0.91
N ARG A 208 -16.63 16.63 -0.25
CA ARG A 208 -15.35 16.26 -0.85
C ARG A 208 -14.21 16.80 0.01
N PHE A 209 -13.14 16.04 0.15
CA PHE A 209 -12.03 16.34 1.07
C PHE A 209 -10.64 16.25 0.42
N VAL A 210 -10.58 15.89 -0.87
CA VAL A 210 -9.33 15.72 -1.61
C VAL A 210 -9.54 16.06 -3.08
N ASP A 211 -8.46 16.45 -3.77
CA ASP A 211 -8.42 16.48 -5.23
C ASP A 211 -8.13 15.05 -5.74
N GLU A 212 -9.15 14.36 -6.16
CA GLU A 212 -9.04 12.99 -6.67
C GLU A 212 -8.23 12.93 -7.98
N GLY A 213 -8.22 14.04 -8.71
CA GLY A 213 -7.52 14.21 -9.98
C GLY A 213 -6.13 14.84 -9.89
N ALA A 214 -5.55 14.98 -8.69
CA ALA A 214 -4.28 15.67 -8.47
C ALA A 214 -3.11 15.10 -9.29
N ASP A 215 -3.09 13.79 -9.49
CA ASP A 215 -2.09 13.13 -10.35
C ASP A 215 -2.58 11.71 -10.73
N PHE A 216 -1.81 11.03 -11.60
CA PHE A 216 -2.03 9.61 -11.82
C PHE A 216 -2.07 8.86 -10.49
N ARG A 217 -2.96 7.88 -10.39
CA ARG A 217 -3.14 7.11 -9.16
C ARG A 217 -1.83 6.56 -8.59
N ASN A 218 -0.88 6.17 -9.44
CA ASN A 218 0.44 5.66 -9.01
C ASN A 218 1.22 6.64 -8.12
N TYR A 219 0.90 7.92 -8.19
CA TYR A 219 1.54 8.97 -7.40
C TYR A 219 0.73 9.42 -6.17
N THR A 220 -0.51 8.94 -6.03
CA THR A 220 -1.41 9.40 -4.96
C THR A 220 -1.96 8.27 -4.09
N TYR A 221 -2.11 7.06 -4.61
CA TYR A 221 -2.82 5.97 -3.92
C TYR A 221 -2.23 5.58 -2.57
N ALA A 222 -0.90 5.64 -2.45
CA ALA A 222 -0.19 5.21 -1.23
C ALA A 222 -0.43 6.12 -0.01
N LYS A 223 -0.93 7.35 -0.23
CA LYS A 223 -1.23 8.31 0.83
C LYS A 223 -2.73 8.49 1.09
N TYR A 224 -3.59 8.17 0.12
CA TYR A 224 -5.01 8.50 0.24
C TYR A 224 -5.75 7.62 1.24
N GLY A 225 -5.25 6.41 1.54
CA GLY A 225 -5.77 5.65 2.68
C GLY A 225 -5.62 6.39 4.01
N GLY A 226 -4.46 7.00 4.25
CA GLY A 226 -4.23 7.85 5.43
C GLY A 226 -5.10 9.10 5.45
N VAL A 227 -5.38 9.70 4.28
CA VAL A 227 -6.31 10.85 4.18
C VAL A 227 -7.75 10.43 4.51
N VAL A 228 -8.18 9.23 4.07
CA VAL A 228 -9.49 8.67 4.45
C VAL A 228 -9.56 8.38 5.95
N LEU A 229 -8.48 7.87 6.55
CA LEU A 229 -8.41 7.60 7.99
C LEU A 229 -8.63 8.86 8.84
N GLN A 230 -8.26 10.03 8.31
CA GLN A 230 -8.43 11.33 8.98
C GLN A 230 -9.84 11.93 8.79
N GLN A 231 -10.70 11.31 7.97
CA GLN A 231 -12.06 11.81 7.79
C GLN A 231 -12.98 11.41 8.97
N PRO A 232 -14.06 12.14 9.23
CA PRO A 232 -15.04 11.76 10.23
C PRO A 232 -15.48 10.30 10.06
N ASN A 233 -15.46 9.55 11.16
CA ASN A 233 -15.74 8.10 11.22
C ASN A 233 -14.76 7.22 10.39
N MET A 234 -13.63 7.78 9.91
CA MET A 234 -12.54 7.07 9.23
C MET A 234 -12.97 6.31 7.97
N PHE A 235 -13.94 6.84 7.24
CA PHE A 235 -14.40 6.28 5.97
C PHE A 235 -14.77 7.36 4.96
N ALA A 236 -14.95 6.92 3.72
CA ALA A 236 -15.47 7.73 2.62
C ALA A 236 -16.23 6.85 1.64
N TRP A 237 -17.01 7.48 0.76
CA TRP A 237 -17.61 6.81 -0.39
C TRP A 237 -16.97 7.34 -1.68
N GLN A 238 -16.58 6.42 -2.56
CA GLN A 238 -16.19 6.72 -3.94
C GLN A 238 -17.42 6.61 -4.82
N ILE A 239 -17.74 7.64 -5.60
CA ILE A 239 -18.95 7.73 -6.41
C ILE A 239 -18.58 7.82 -7.89
N PHE A 240 -19.24 7.00 -8.72
CA PHE A 240 -19.06 6.90 -10.16
C PHE A 240 -20.40 6.89 -10.87
N ASP A 241 -20.44 7.37 -12.12
CA ASP A 241 -21.58 7.17 -13.01
C ASP A 241 -21.31 6.08 -14.06
N GLN A 242 -22.32 5.76 -14.85
CA GLN A 242 -22.28 4.66 -15.81
C GLN A 242 -21.23 4.87 -16.91
N LYS A 243 -20.84 6.09 -17.25
CA LYS A 243 -19.74 6.35 -18.21
C LYS A 243 -18.42 5.76 -17.75
N ILE A 244 -18.19 5.70 -16.45
CA ILE A 244 -16.92 5.28 -15.84
C ILE A 244 -16.98 3.83 -15.36
N VAL A 245 -18.14 3.34 -14.90
CA VAL A 245 -18.31 1.99 -14.35
C VAL A 245 -17.70 0.89 -15.24
N PRO A 246 -17.83 0.87 -16.57
CA PRO A 246 -17.19 -0.13 -17.42
C PRO A 246 -15.67 -0.10 -17.38
N SER A 247 -15.07 1.04 -17.04
CA SER A 247 -13.61 1.23 -16.93
C SER A 247 -13.06 0.93 -15.55
N LEU A 248 -13.91 0.68 -14.54
CA LEU A 248 -13.48 0.28 -13.22
C LEU A 248 -12.79 -1.08 -13.29
N ARG A 249 -11.79 -1.25 -12.44
CA ARG A 249 -10.96 -2.45 -12.37
C ARG A 249 -11.69 -3.60 -11.70
N ASP A 250 -11.12 -4.80 -11.81
CA ASP A 250 -11.71 -6.03 -11.28
C ASP A 250 -11.90 -6.01 -9.76
N GLU A 251 -11.09 -5.25 -9.03
CA GLU A 251 -11.27 -5.04 -7.59
C GLU A 251 -12.60 -4.36 -7.20
N TYR A 252 -13.30 -3.75 -8.15
CA TYR A 252 -14.65 -3.20 -7.98
C TYR A 252 -15.76 -4.22 -8.31
N ARG A 253 -15.40 -5.45 -8.69
CA ARG A 253 -16.34 -6.51 -9.12
C ARG A 253 -16.27 -7.74 -8.24
N ILE A 254 -15.49 -7.71 -7.15
CA ILE A 254 -15.42 -8.86 -6.22
C ILE A 254 -16.79 -9.08 -5.52
N LYS A 255 -17.07 -10.32 -5.16
CA LYS A 255 -18.34 -10.69 -4.51
C LYS A 255 -18.55 -9.98 -3.16
N GLN A 256 -17.46 -9.73 -2.43
CA GLN A 256 -17.46 -9.14 -1.08
C GLN A 256 -17.46 -7.61 -1.07
N ILE A 257 -17.71 -6.98 -2.20
CA ILE A 257 -17.62 -5.52 -2.33
C ILE A 257 -18.71 -4.79 -1.54
N THR A 258 -18.34 -3.70 -0.88
CA THR A 258 -19.27 -2.77 -0.23
C THR A 258 -19.73 -1.74 -1.25
N LYS A 259 -20.89 -2.00 -1.87
CA LYS A 259 -21.42 -1.20 -2.98
C LYS A 259 -22.89 -0.87 -2.79
N VAL A 260 -23.31 0.33 -3.20
CA VAL A 260 -24.71 0.72 -3.42
C VAL A 260 -24.90 1.23 -4.85
N THR A 261 -26.11 1.11 -5.38
CA THR A 261 -26.48 1.53 -6.73
C THR A 261 -27.81 2.28 -6.69
N ALA A 262 -27.94 3.33 -7.51
CA ALA A 262 -29.15 4.12 -7.61
C ALA A 262 -29.33 4.72 -9.02
N ASN A 263 -30.57 5.05 -9.37
CA ASN A 263 -30.88 5.64 -10.67
C ASN A 263 -30.91 7.18 -10.64
N THR A 264 -30.93 7.80 -9.47
CA THR A 264 -30.82 9.26 -9.29
C THR A 264 -29.80 9.59 -8.21
N LEU A 265 -29.27 10.81 -8.23
CA LEU A 265 -28.36 11.28 -7.17
C LEU A 265 -29.11 11.42 -5.84
N GLU A 266 -30.36 11.83 -5.88
CA GLU A 266 -31.26 11.93 -4.73
C GLU A 266 -31.47 10.57 -4.05
N GLU A 267 -31.68 9.53 -4.82
CA GLU A 267 -31.75 8.15 -4.31
C GLU A 267 -30.40 7.68 -3.79
N LEU A 268 -29.30 7.94 -4.52
CA LEU A 268 -27.96 7.49 -4.15
C LEU A 268 -27.59 7.97 -2.74
N VAL A 269 -27.73 9.27 -2.48
CA VAL A 269 -27.28 9.85 -1.19
C VAL A 269 -28.03 9.28 0.02
N THR A 270 -29.26 8.80 -0.16
CA THR A 270 -30.01 8.12 0.93
C THR A 270 -29.52 6.72 1.23
N LYS A 271 -28.76 6.11 0.32
CA LYS A 271 -28.16 4.77 0.47
C LYS A 271 -26.73 4.81 0.99
N LEU A 272 -26.10 6.00 1.05
CA LEU A 272 -24.75 6.14 1.58
C LEU A 272 -24.77 6.10 3.12
N GLU A 273 -24.65 4.91 3.69
CA GLU A 273 -24.65 4.72 5.14
C GLU A 273 -23.60 5.62 5.82
N GLY A 274 -24.01 6.30 6.89
CA GLY A 274 -23.12 7.15 7.69
C GLY A 274 -22.77 8.50 7.08
N VAL A 275 -23.39 8.90 5.96
CA VAL A 275 -23.16 10.19 5.27
C VAL A 275 -24.35 11.12 5.49
N ASN A 276 -24.09 12.41 5.67
CA ASN A 276 -25.12 13.45 5.63
C ASN A 276 -25.66 13.57 4.21
N ALA A 277 -26.83 12.99 3.95
CA ALA A 277 -27.42 12.89 2.62
C ALA A 277 -27.73 14.26 1.98
N GLU A 278 -28.25 15.21 2.77
CA GLU A 278 -28.56 16.55 2.27
C GLU A 278 -27.32 17.33 1.85
N ALA A 279 -26.27 17.31 2.69
CA ALA A 279 -25.01 17.94 2.39
C ALA A 279 -24.33 17.27 1.17
N CYS A 280 -24.36 15.94 1.11
CA CYS A 280 -23.82 15.18 0.00
C CYS A 280 -24.52 15.56 -1.33
N LEU A 281 -25.84 15.62 -1.34
CA LEU A 281 -26.58 16.01 -2.56
C LEU A 281 -26.22 17.43 -3.03
N ARG A 282 -26.05 18.38 -2.08
CA ARG A 282 -25.58 19.72 -2.42
C ARG A 282 -24.19 19.71 -3.03
N GLU A 283 -23.27 18.94 -2.44
CA GLU A 283 -21.87 18.78 -2.94
C GLU A 283 -21.86 18.18 -4.35
N LEU A 284 -22.63 17.10 -4.61
CA LEU A 284 -22.73 16.47 -5.92
C LEU A 284 -23.26 17.43 -6.99
N LYS A 285 -24.31 18.21 -6.66
CA LYS A 285 -24.88 19.21 -7.58
C LYS A 285 -23.90 20.36 -7.85
N ALA A 286 -23.21 20.84 -6.81
CA ALA A 286 -22.18 21.86 -6.95
C ALA A 286 -20.99 21.35 -7.80
N TYR A 287 -20.54 20.12 -7.57
CA TYR A 287 -19.52 19.48 -8.39
C TYR A 287 -19.92 19.42 -9.86
N ASN A 288 -21.11 18.90 -10.17
CA ASN A 288 -21.61 18.81 -11.55
C ASN A 288 -21.69 20.18 -12.25
N ALA A 289 -22.08 21.22 -11.53
CA ALA A 289 -22.14 22.58 -12.07
C ALA A 289 -20.74 23.18 -12.35
N ALA A 290 -19.74 22.77 -11.57
CA ALA A 290 -18.39 23.31 -11.63
C ALA A 290 -17.50 22.64 -12.70
N VAL A 291 -17.93 21.51 -13.30
CA VAL A 291 -17.12 20.77 -14.27
C VAL A 291 -16.96 21.55 -15.57
N ARG A 292 -15.72 21.70 -16.03
CA ARG A 292 -15.38 22.24 -17.38
C ARG A 292 -15.78 21.22 -18.45
N LYS A 293 -16.91 21.48 -19.13
CA LYS A 293 -17.47 20.57 -20.15
C LYS A 293 -16.78 20.68 -21.50
N ASP A 294 -16.10 21.79 -21.74
CA ASP A 294 -15.33 22.07 -22.96
C ASP A 294 -14.01 21.32 -23.06
N ILE A 295 -13.53 20.73 -21.97
CA ILE A 295 -12.31 19.93 -21.96
C ILE A 295 -12.65 18.45 -22.14
N PRO A 296 -12.09 17.75 -23.17
CA PRO A 296 -12.40 16.36 -23.42
C PRO A 296 -11.76 15.44 -22.35
N TYR A 297 -12.47 14.40 -21.96
CA TYR A 297 -11.96 13.39 -21.03
C TYR A 297 -10.95 12.47 -21.72
N ASN A 298 -9.77 12.29 -21.09
CA ASN A 298 -8.76 11.33 -21.54
C ASN A 298 -8.04 10.68 -20.34
N PRO A 299 -8.37 9.43 -19.98
CA PRO A 299 -7.77 8.74 -18.85
C PRO A 299 -6.28 8.40 -19.05
N ALA A 300 -5.73 8.55 -20.27
CA ALA A 300 -4.36 8.21 -20.61
C ALA A 300 -3.34 9.29 -20.26
N ILE A 301 -3.79 10.52 -20.03
CA ILE A 301 -2.95 11.68 -19.74
C ILE A 301 -3.56 12.46 -18.58
N LYS A 302 -2.83 13.38 -18.01
CA LYS A 302 -3.41 14.44 -17.17
C LYS A 302 -4.10 15.41 -18.13
N ASP A 303 -5.41 15.26 -18.25
CA ASP A 303 -6.21 15.88 -19.32
C ASP A 303 -6.60 17.33 -19.03
N GLY A 304 -6.38 17.81 -17.80
CA GLY A 304 -6.78 19.13 -17.38
C GLY A 304 -8.29 19.35 -17.29
N LYS A 305 -9.11 18.28 -17.51
CA LYS A 305 -10.56 18.35 -17.32
C LYS A 305 -10.87 18.53 -15.84
N CYS A 306 -11.15 19.77 -15.46
CA CYS A 306 -11.18 20.21 -14.07
C CYS A 306 -12.58 20.72 -13.64
N THR A 307 -12.68 21.01 -12.35
CA THR A 307 -13.75 21.85 -11.79
C THR A 307 -13.21 23.23 -11.44
N GLU A 308 -14.06 24.24 -11.43
CA GLU A 308 -13.71 25.60 -11.05
C GLU A 308 -14.70 26.16 -10.01
N GLY A 309 -14.18 26.92 -9.04
CA GLY A 309 -15.00 27.62 -8.05
C GLY A 309 -15.43 26.76 -6.84
N LEU A 310 -14.93 25.56 -6.68
CA LEU A 310 -15.18 24.72 -5.50
C LEU A 310 -14.14 24.95 -4.40
N LYS A 311 -14.47 24.63 -3.16
CA LYS A 311 -13.56 24.62 -2.02
C LYS A 311 -12.30 23.78 -2.33
N ILE A 312 -12.49 22.63 -2.98
CA ILE A 312 -11.43 21.77 -3.50
C ILE A 312 -11.77 21.49 -4.96
N ASN A 313 -11.02 22.08 -5.87
CA ASN A 313 -11.18 21.79 -7.29
C ASN A 313 -10.55 20.43 -7.61
N LYS A 314 -11.19 19.68 -8.51
CA LYS A 314 -10.61 18.50 -9.12
C LYS A 314 -9.82 18.93 -10.36
N THR A 315 -8.54 18.57 -10.44
CA THR A 315 -7.62 19.12 -11.45
C THR A 315 -7.57 18.35 -12.76
N ASN A 316 -7.92 17.07 -12.75
CA ASN A 316 -7.99 16.21 -13.94
C ASN A 316 -9.18 15.24 -13.82
N TRP A 317 -9.64 14.75 -14.97
CA TRP A 317 -10.66 13.71 -15.09
C TRP A 317 -11.99 14.05 -14.41
N ALA A 318 -12.34 15.31 -14.37
CA ALA A 318 -13.59 15.77 -13.77
C ALA A 318 -14.77 15.50 -14.71
N ASN A 319 -15.38 14.33 -14.59
CA ASN A 319 -16.59 13.99 -15.33
C ASN A 319 -17.85 14.41 -14.55
N VAL A 320 -18.85 14.93 -15.29
CA VAL A 320 -20.18 15.18 -14.73
C VAL A 320 -20.82 13.84 -14.34
N LEU A 321 -21.44 13.78 -13.19
CA LEU A 321 -22.24 12.62 -12.75
C LEU A 321 -23.68 12.80 -13.29
N ASP A 322 -23.96 12.32 -14.49
CA ASP A 322 -25.23 12.55 -15.21
C ASP A 322 -25.78 11.33 -15.97
N GLU A 323 -25.06 10.19 -15.96
CA GLU A 323 -25.51 8.94 -16.58
C GLU A 323 -25.77 7.84 -15.52
N PRO A 324 -27.04 7.54 -15.20
CA PRO A 324 -27.37 6.43 -14.32
C PRO A 324 -27.19 5.05 -14.99
N PRO A 325 -27.11 3.94 -14.21
CA PRO A 325 -27.11 3.92 -12.75
C PRO A 325 -25.80 4.44 -12.16
N TYR A 326 -25.92 5.14 -11.03
CA TYR A 326 -24.75 5.54 -10.24
C TYR A 326 -24.33 4.41 -9.32
N GLU A 327 -23.03 4.24 -9.14
CA GLU A 327 -22.46 3.29 -8.20
C GLU A 327 -21.58 4.01 -7.16
N ALA A 328 -21.73 3.62 -5.89
CA ALA A 328 -20.85 4.12 -4.85
C ALA A 328 -20.26 2.96 -4.04
N TYR A 329 -19.00 3.15 -3.61
CA TYR A 329 -18.19 2.13 -2.95
C TYR A 329 -17.63 2.69 -1.64
N ALA A 330 -17.96 2.06 -0.52
CA ALA A 330 -17.44 2.48 0.78
C ALA A 330 -15.99 2.05 0.96
N VAL A 331 -15.16 2.99 1.43
CA VAL A 331 -13.73 2.79 1.63
C VAL A 331 -13.30 3.29 3.01
N THR A 332 -12.32 2.60 3.56
CA THR A 332 -11.55 2.99 4.74
C THR A 332 -10.06 2.93 4.44
N CYS A 333 -9.21 2.94 5.46
CA CYS A 333 -7.76 2.84 5.33
C CYS A 333 -7.29 1.38 5.38
N GLY A 334 -6.48 0.96 4.41
CA GLY A 334 -5.72 -0.28 4.42
C GLY A 334 -4.22 0.01 4.42
N VAL A 335 -3.54 -0.28 5.54
CA VAL A 335 -2.08 -0.14 5.64
C VAL A 335 -1.40 -1.30 4.93
N THR A 336 -0.43 -1.01 4.09
CA THR A 336 0.31 -2.00 3.32
C THR A 336 1.66 -2.31 3.95
N PHE A 337 2.45 -1.27 4.29
CA PHE A 337 3.73 -1.39 4.99
C PHE A 337 4.11 -0.07 5.67
N SER A 338 4.97 -0.17 6.68
CA SER A 338 5.52 0.97 7.42
C SER A 338 6.80 1.50 6.75
N PHE A 339 7.12 2.80 6.96
CA PHE A 339 8.33 3.41 6.36
C PHE A 339 9.50 3.52 7.34
N GLY A 340 9.25 3.32 8.63
CA GLY A 340 10.29 3.26 9.65
C GLY A 340 10.92 1.88 9.74
N GLY A 341 12.23 1.83 9.94
CA GLY A 341 13.01 0.60 10.05
C GLY A 341 14.37 0.85 10.67
N VAL A 342 15.35 0.04 10.32
CA VAL A 342 16.75 0.17 10.75
C VAL A 342 17.61 0.79 9.65
N LYS A 343 18.67 1.48 10.07
CA LYS A 343 19.69 1.97 9.14
C LYS A 343 20.63 0.85 8.73
N ILE A 344 20.98 0.82 7.45
CA ILE A 344 22.00 -0.09 6.92
C ILE A 344 23.13 0.68 6.24
N ASP A 345 24.26 0.05 6.11
CA ASP A 345 25.30 0.42 5.17
C ASP A 345 24.87 0.03 3.75
N PRO A 346 24.63 0.99 2.84
CA PRO A 346 24.14 0.70 1.50
C PRO A 346 25.08 -0.20 0.68
N ALA A 347 26.39 -0.18 0.98
CA ALA A 347 27.39 -0.93 0.25
C ALA A 347 27.27 -2.44 0.46
N ASN A 348 26.78 -2.90 1.63
CA ASN A 348 26.81 -4.31 2.00
C ASN A 348 25.56 -4.83 2.72
N GLY A 349 24.61 -3.94 3.11
CA GLY A 349 23.38 -4.29 3.81
C GLY A 349 23.53 -4.58 5.30
N GLN A 350 24.70 -4.32 5.91
CA GLN A 350 24.91 -4.46 7.35
C GLN A 350 24.11 -3.40 8.12
N VAL A 351 23.49 -3.82 9.22
CA VAL A 351 22.80 -2.91 10.12
C VAL A 351 23.81 -2.06 10.86
N GLN A 352 23.55 -0.75 10.96
CA GLN A 352 24.38 0.21 11.70
C GLN A 352 23.83 0.45 13.10
N ASP A 353 24.73 0.68 14.05
CA ASP A 353 24.41 1.12 15.39
C ASP A 353 24.19 2.65 15.46
N GLN A 354 23.86 3.16 16.65
CA GLN A 354 23.63 4.59 16.86
C GLN A 354 24.89 5.47 16.69
N ALA A 355 26.06 4.89 16.68
CA ALA A 355 27.32 5.57 16.38
C ALA A 355 27.67 5.53 14.88
N GLY A 356 26.83 4.89 14.06
CA GLY A 356 27.05 4.71 12.62
C GLY A 356 28.05 3.60 12.28
N GLN A 357 28.37 2.72 13.24
CA GLN A 357 29.25 1.59 13.01
C GLN A 357 28.42 0.35 12.61
N ASN A 358 29.00 -0.46 11.74
CA ASN A 358 28.35 -1.69 11.28
C ASN A 358 28.33 -2.74 12.41
N ILE A 359 27.14 -3.25 12.77
CA ILE A 359 26.99 -4.34 13.73
C ILE A 359 27.45 -5.65 13.06
N ALA A 360 28.54 -6.19 13.54
CA ALA A 360 29.12 -7.40 12.96
C ALA A 360 28.13 -8.58 12.99
N GLY A 361 27.99 -9.28 11.85
CA GLY A 361 27.10 -10.44 11.72
C GLY A 361 25.61 -10.12 11.59
N LEU A 362 25.20 -8.84 11.52
CA LEU A 362 23.79 -8.44 11.37
C LEU A 362 23.56 -7.70 10.06
N PHE A 363 22.57 -8.16 9.28
CA PHE A 363 22.12 -7.58 8.02
C PHE A 363 20.61 -7.36 8.04
N ALA A 364 20.12 -6.43 7.22
CA ALA A 364 18.68 -6.25 7.02
C ALA A 364 18.35 -6.01 5.53
N ALA A 365 17.15 -6.44 5.14
CA ALA A 365 16.65 -6.30 3.77
C ALA A 365 15.14 -6.06 3.73
N GLY A 366 14.68 -5.47 2.61
CA GLY A 366 13.27 -5.22 2.35
C GLY A 366 12.69 -4.11 3.22
N GLU A 367 11.46 -4.28 3.69
CA GLU A 367 10.73 -3.31 4.49
C GLU A 367 11.39 -2.97 5.84
N MET A 368 12.24 -3.87 6.34
CA MET A 368 13.06 -3.62 7.54
C MET A 368 13.97 -2.41 7.42
N VAL A 369 14.34 -2.04 6.18
CA VAL A 369 15.28 -0.95 5.91
C VAL A 369 14.52 0.37 5.82
N GLY A 370 14.78 1.26 6.77
CA GLY A 370 14.25 2.63 6.74
C GLY A 370 15.00 3.52 5.74
N GLY A 371 14.35 4.62 5.32
CA GLY A 371 14.99 5.65 4.51
C GLY A 371 14.71 5.58 3.00
N LEU A 372 14.16 4.47 2.49
CA LEU A 372 13.83 4.36 1.07
C LEU A 372 12.48 5.02 0.73
N PHE A 373 11.49 4.88 1.60
CA PHE A 373 10.14 5.42 1.43
C PHE A 373 9.79 6.51 2.46
N TYR A 374 8.94 7.50 2.04
CA TYR A 374 8.51 8.62 2.89
C TYR A 374 7.07 9.06 2.57
#